data_328340eead50f260ac5d42a61182c13d
#
_entry.id   328340eead50f260ac5d42a61182c13d
#
_cell.length_a   1.000
_cell.length_b   1.000
_cell.length_c   1.000
_cell.angle_alpha   90.00
_cell.angle_beta   90.00
_cell.angle_gamma   90.00
#
_symmetry.space_group_name_H-M   'P 1'
#
loop_
_entity.id
_entity.type
_entity.pdbx_description
1 polymer ?
#
loop_
_entity_poly.entity_id
_entity_poly.type
_entity_poly.pdbx_seq_one_letter_code
_entity_poly.pdbx_strand_id
1 'polypeptide(L)'
;MKHLLLSSLMLLGLASAGGAAAPTPTPLTATAAIRDAAGQTHGSARFVQVGAGVQVTVEARGLTPGQHGMHVHEYGRCTPGVDPATNTVVPFGGAGGHFDPGMSKNHDAPSTDNKHGHAGDTPVLNVGADGVGRASFTTTKISLTGINGVLNRSLVIHAQPDDFKTDPAGATGAREQCGVIVRENFSVRDYPLPGHQDYPEGVAVDSARGIIYTGSAATGTIYAINANTGAVSKFQEGGALGRMSALGLKVDKLGRLWVAGGTQGTVSVLSPEGMTVKVLETPKSPRPYVNDLTPAPDGNVYVTDSARPVIFRVKPDLTLESWLDLSKTPIKYGPGINLNGIVATPDGQSLLTIQLNTGDLWRIDLRTKAVRKVMGGLVNGDGLLLDGRTLYVARNKDQVISKVTLSADYGSGQLVAEEPLMGLRFPATLARYGGSDLIVTQAQLDKLQGGTPETPFKLTRFRKF
;
A
#
# COMPACT_ATOMS: atom_id res chain seq x y z
N MET A 1 4.75 -74.65 48.61
CA MET A 1 5.75 -73.81 47.95
C MET A 1 5.07 -72.61 47.34
N LYS A 2 5.20 -71.46 48.00
CA LYS A 2 4.50 -70.21 47.64
C LYS A 2 5.49 -69.31 46.84
N HIS A 3 5.17 -69.00 45.60
CA HIS A 3 5.93 -68.03 44.84
C HIS A 3 5.36 -66.63 45.04
N LEU A 4 6.18 -65.71 45.57
CA LEU A 4 5.91 -64.30 45.69
C LEU A 4 6.24 -63.63 44.32
N LEU A 5 5.30 -62.92 43.74
CA LEU A 5 5.49 -62.01 42.61
C LEU A 5 5.67 -60.59 43.16
N LEU A 6 6.85 -60.00 42.96
CA LEU A 6 7.09 -58.56 43.17
C LEU A 6 6.59 -57.75 41.94
N SER A 7 5.62 -56.87 42.18
CA SER A 7 5.21 -55.89 41.18
C SER A 7 6.00 -54.61 41.37
N SER A 8 6.87 -54.26 40.36
CA SER A 8 7.56 -52.98 40.31
C SER A 8 6.66 -51.89 39.74
N LEU A 9 6.32 -50.91 40.57
CA LEU A 9 5.61 -49.71 40.16
C LEU A 9 6.62 -48.71 39.53
N MET A 10 6.52 -48.47 38.20
CA MET A 10 7.22 -47.38 37.53
C MET A 10 6.41 -46.09 37.70
N LEU A 11 6.96 -45.11 38.43
CA LEU A 11 6.50 -43.72 38.42
C LEU A 11 6.94 -43.06 37.11
N LEU A 12 5.99 -42.75 36.22
CA LEU A 12 6.19 -41.83 35.12
C LEU A 12 6.16 -40.41 35.68
N GLY A 13 7.29 -39.73 35.69
CA GLY A 13 7.38 -38.28 35.94
C GLY A 13 6.86 -37.50 34.72
N LEU A 14 5.74 -36.79 34.88
CA LEU A 14 5.29 -35.79 33.95
C LEU A 14 6.22 -34.57 34.00
N ALA A 15 7.09 -34.46 33.02
CA ALA A 15 7.84 -33.20 32.77
C ALA A 15 6.84 -32.18 32.19
N SER A 16 6.49 -31.15 32.95
CA SER A 16 5.79 -29.99 32.45
C SER A 16 6.70 -29.23 31.46
N ALA A 17 6.36 -29.32 30.18
CA ALA A 17 6.98 -28.46 29.16
C ALA A 17 6.56 -27.01 29.45
N GLY A 18 7.46 -26.20 29.99
CA GLY A 18 7.31 -24.76 30.10
C GLY A 18 7.15 -24.16 28.72
N GLY A 19 5.92 -23.79 28.35
CA GLY A 19 5.68 -23.04 27.12
C GLY A 19 6.41 -21.70 27.21
N ALA A 20 7.38 -21.48 26.34
CA ALA A 20 7.96 -20.15 26.15
C ALA A 20 6.84 -19.21 25.73
N ALA A 21 6.62 -18.13 26.50
CA ALA A 21 5.67 -17.09 26.15
C ALA A 21 6.04 -16.54 24.76
N ALA A 22 5.04 -16.42 23.86
CA ALA A 22 5.24 -15.81 22.56
C ALA A 22 5.82 -14.40 22.77
N PRO A 23 6.84 -13.99 21.96
CA PRO A 23 7.42 -12.67 22.09
C PRO A 23 6.31 -11.61 21.92
N THR A 24 6.20 -10.70 22.87
CA THR A 24 5.29 -9.54 22.78
C THR A 24 5.62 -8.76 21.51
N PRO A 25 4.62 -8.46 20.66
CA PRO A 25 4.87 -7.71 19.44
C PRO A 25 5.49 -6.35 19.79
N THR A 26 6.59 -6.02 19.13
CA THR A 26 7.25 -4.71 19.29
C THR A 26 6.24 -3.61 18.91
N PRO A 27 6.03 -2.58 19.76
CA PRO A 27 5.11 -1.50 19.46
C PRO A 27 5.45 -0.83 18.13
N LEU A 28 4.43 -0.46 17.36
CA LEU A 28 4.63 0.37 16.18
C LEU A 28 5.13 1.74 16.63
N THR A 29 6.20 2.23 16.01
CA THR A 29 6.83 3.52 16.33
C THR A 29 7.02 4.36 15.08
N ALA A 30 6.95 5.69 15.25
CA ALA A 30 7.20 6.65 14.19
C ALA A 30 7.98 7.84 14.74
N THR A 31 8.63 8.58 13.84
CA THR A 31 9.38 9.79 14.18
C THR A 31 9.12 10.88 13.15
N ALA A 32 9.27 12.14 13.56
CA ALA A 32 9.27 13.29 12.67
C ALA A 32 10.48 14.17 12.97
N ALA A 33 11.35 14.38 11.98
CA ALA A 33 12.42 15.37 12.08
C ALA A 33 11.82 16.76 11.92
N ILE A 34 11.84 17.57 12.98
CA ILE A 34 11.27 18.91 13.01
C ILE A 34 12.25 19.87 12.32
N ARG A 35 11.81 20.58 11.30
CA ARG A 35 12.61 21.46 10.46
C ARG A 35 11.97 22.83 10.31
N ASP A 36 12.80 23.86 10.15
CA ASP A 36 12.36 25.19 9.71
C ASP A 36 12.11 25.27 8.18
N ALA A 37 11.68 26.43 7.71
CA ALA A 37 11.42 26.67 6.29
C ALA A 37 12.69 26.63 5.40
N ALA A 38 13.88 26.77 6.00
CA ALA A 38 15.17 26.61 5.32
C ALA A 38 15.62 25.14 5.25
N GLY A 39 14.86 24.22 5.89
CA GLY A 39 15.14 22.78 5.93
C GLY A 39 16.13 22.37 7.04
N GLN A 40 16.56 23.29 7.91
CA GLN A 40 17.41 22.96 9.05
C GLN A 40 16.62 22.17 10.11
N THR A 41 17.24 21.12 10.64
CA THR A 41 16.62 20.31 11.71
C THR A 41 16.81 20.97 13.06
N HIS A 42 15.71 21.21 13.75
CA HIS A 42 15.65 21.84 15.08
C HIS A 42 15.24 20.87 16.18
N GLY A 43 14.84 19.65 15.86
CA GLY A 43 14.40 18.68 16.85
C GLY A 43 13.74 17.46 16.23
N SER A 44 12.99 16.76 17.07
CA SER A 44 12.24 15.58 16.64
C SER A 44 10.98 15.37 17.47
N ALA A 45 10.01 14.72 16.89
CA ALA A 45 8.88 14.11 17.58
C ALA A 45 8.94 12.59 17.44
N ARG A 46 8.59 11.86 18.49
CA ARG A 46 8.48 10.42 18.51
C ARG A 46 7.07 10.01 18.89
N PHE A 47 6.54 9.03 18.18
CA PHE A 47 5.19 8.49 18.31
C PHE A 47 5.28 6.99 18.58
N VAL A 48 4.62 6.52 19.62
CA VAL A 48 4.58 5.10 20.01
C VAL A 48 3.13 4.66 20.13
N GLN A 49 2.73 3.65 19.36
CA GLN A 49 1.39 3.07 19.51
C GLN A 49 1.28 2.33 20.84
N VAL A 50 0.35 2.74 21.69
CA VAL A 50 0.10 2.16 23.02
C VAL A 50 -1.38 1.81 23.12
N GLY A 51 -1.71 0.54 22.93
CA GLY A 51 -3.11 0.11 22.84
C GLY A 51 -3.84 0.83 21.71
N ALA A 52 -4.97 1.45 22.03
CA ALA A 52 -5.79 2.20 21.08
C ALA A 52 -5.28 3.64 20.85
N GLY A 53 -4.29 4.12 21.60
CA GLY A 53 -3.78 5.49 21.52
C GLY A 53 -2.32 5.57 21.14
N VAL A 54 -1.82 6.80 21.03
CA VAL A 54 -0.43 7.12 20.70
C VAL A 54 0.19 7.96 21.80
N GLN A 55 1.33 7.52 22.32
CA GLN A 55 2.20 8.36 23.13
C GLN A 55 3.06 9.20 22.19
N VAL A 56 3.04 10.51 22.38
CA VAL A 56 3.80 11.50 21.60
C VAL A 56 4.80 12.20 22.52
N THR A 57 6.05 12.26 22.08
CA THR A 57 7.12 13.02 22.76
C THR A 57 7.76 13.94 21.73
N VAL A 58 7.87 15.23 22.05
CA VAL A 58 8.41 16.26 21.15
C VAL A 58 9.51 17.04 21.86
N GLU A 59 10.61 17.26 21.16
CA GLU A 59 11.62 18.27 21.49
C GLU A 59 11.91 19.10 20.24
N ALA A 60 11.78 20.43 20.35
CA ALA A 60 12.07 21.37 19.27
C ALA A 60 12.82 22.59 19.82
N ARG A 61 13.69 23.19 19.01
CA ARG A 61 14.59 24.29 19.38
C ARG A 61 14.41 25.47 18.44
N GLY A 62 14.94 26.64 18.81
CA GLY A 62 14.90 27.84 17.98
C GLY A 62 13.51 28.49 17.92
N LEU A 63 12.70 28.24 18.93
CA LEU A 63 11.39 28.86 19.13
C LEU A 63 11.47 29.98 20.19
N THR A 64 10.53 30.91 20.13
CA THR A 64 10.41 31.94 21.17
C THR A 64 9.94 31.35 22.50
N PRO A 65 10.41 31.83 23.66
CA PRO A 65 9.89 31.37 24.96
C PRO A 65 8.38 31.61 25.07
N GLY A 66 7.64 30.61 25.59
CA GLY A 66 6.20 30.67 25.74
C GLY A 66 5.48 29.42 25.28
N GLN A 67 4.19 29.52 25.04
CA GLN A 67 3.38 28.43 24.50
C GLN A 67 3.25 28.56 22.98
N HIS A 68 3.33 27.44 22.29
CA HIS A 68 3.14 27.34 20.86
C HIS A 68 2.06 26.31 20.54
N GLY A 69 1.14 26.64 19.64
CA GLY A 69 0.21 25.67 19.08
C GLY A 69 0.98 24.59 18.31
N MET A 70 0.55 23.36 18.44
CA MET A 70 1.18 22.22 17.79
C MET A 70 0.10 21.25 17.33
N HIS A 71 0.06 20.92 16.04
CA HIS A 71 -1.01 20.11 15.49
C HIS A 71 -0.51 19.09 14.45
N VAL A 72 -1.22 17.98 14.36
CA VAL A 72 -1.06 17.08 13.22
C VAL A 72 -1.89 17.60 12.05
N HIS A 73 -1.24 17.85 10.92
CA HIS A 73 -1.84 18.35 9.69
C HIS A 73 -2.17 17.23 8.70
N GLU A 74 -3.04 17.55 7.74
CA GLU A 74 -3.67 16.60 6.82
C GLU A 74 -2.68 15.90 5.89
N TYR A 75 -1.62 16.59 5.43
CA TYR A 75 -0.67 16.03 4.46
C TYR A 75 0.76 15.99 5.00
N GLY A 76 1.51 14.95 4.64
CA GLY A 76 2.94 14.80 4.97
C GLY A 76 3.85 15.65 4.07
N ARG A 77 3.60 16.95 3.99
CA ARG A 77 4.30 17.88 3.09
C ARG A 77 4.75 19.13 3.84
N CYS A 78 6.00 19.15 4.27
CA CYS A 78 6.60 20.34 4.88
C CYS A 78 7.18 21.29 3.81
N THR A 79 6.36 21.68 2.84
CA THR A 79 6.72 22.60 1.74
C THR A 79 5.82 23.83 1.73
N PRO A 80 6.26 24.96 1.14
CA PRO A 80 5.36 26.08 0.91
C PRO A 80 4.12 25.64 0.12
N GLY A 81 2.99 26.25 0.42
CA GLY A 81 1.72 25.95 -0.24
C GLY A 81 0.62 26.91 0.22
N VAL A 82 -0.57 26.75 -0.35
CA VAL A 82 -1.72 27.56 0.02
C VAL A 82 -2.24 27.10 1.39
N ASP A 83 -2.33 28.03 2.32
CA ASP A 83 -2.99 27.81 3.60
C ASP A 83 -4.52 27.87 3.38
N PRO A 84 -5.27 26.81 3.72
CA PRO A 84 -6.72 26.78 3.51
C PRO A 84 -7.48 27.79 4.35
N ALA A 85 -6.92 28.27 5.48
CA ALA A 85 -7.54 29.26 6.34
C ALA A 85 -7.44 30.69 5.77
N THR A 86 -6.31 31.02 5.12
CA THR A 86 -6.03 32.38 4.64
C THR A 86 -6.09 32.52 3.12
N ASN A 87 -6.11 31.41 2.40
CA ASN A 87 -5.98 31.30 0.95
C ASN A 87 -4.72 32.00 0.38
N THR A 88 -3.64 32.05 1.18
CA THR A 88 -2.35 32.64 0.80
C THR A 88 -1.26 31.57 0.83
N VAL A 89 -0.19 31.77 0.05
CA VAL A 89 0.98 30.88 0.08
C VAL A 89 1.80 31.22 1.33
N VAL A 90 1.97 30.21 2.19
CA VAL A 90 2.73 30.33 3.44
C VAL A 90 3.77 29.21 3.54
N PRO A 91 4.84 29.37 4.36
CA PRO A 91 5.69 28.25 4.73
C PRO A 91 4.86 27.10 5.27
N PHE A 92 5.20 25.87 4.83
CA PHE A 92 4.46 24.65 5.23
C PHE A 92 2.95 24.62 4.89
N GLY A 93 2.45 25.51 4.02
CA GLY A 93 1.08 25.46 3.54
C GLY A 93 0.74 24.14 2.83
N GLY A 94 1.75 23.45 2.26
CA GLY A 94 1.62 22.11 1.69
C GLY A 94 1.16 21.04 2.68
N ALA A 95 1.24 21.29 3.99
CA ALA A 95 0.71 20.40 5.03
C ALA A 95 -0.82 20.35 5.08
N GLY A 96 -1.51 21.31 4.45
CA GLY A 96 -2.98 21.39 4.50
C GLY A 96 -3.52 21.97 5.81
N GLY A 97 -4.77 21.68 6.13
CA GLY A 97 -5.43 21.98 7.40
C GLY A 97 -5.07 21.00 8.51
N HIS A 98 -5.71 21.11 9.65
CA HIS A 98 -5.60 20.11 10.72
C HIS A 98 -6.18 18.78 10.25
N PHE A 99 -5.61 17.67 10.73
CA PHE A 99 -6.10 16.33 10.42
C PHE A 99 -7.48 16.10 11.05
N ASP A 100 -8.51 16.00 10.20
CA ASP A 100 -9.91 15.86 10.62
C ASP A 100 -10.61 14.68 9.91
N PRO A 101 -10.29 13.42 10.25
CA PRO A 101 -10.93 12.25 9.67
C PRO A 101 -12.41 12.12 10.08
N GLY A 102 -12.81 12.77 11.18
CA GLY A 102 -14.18 12.81 11.67
C GLY A 102 -15.06 13.82 10.94
N MET A 103 -14.46 14.67 10.09
CA MET A 103 -15.14 15.77 9.36
C MET A 103 -15.91 16.73 10.31
N SER A 104 -15.35 16.95 11.50
CA SER A 104 -15.93 17.85 12.50
C SER A 104 -15.95 19.30 12.02
N LYS A 105 -14.93 19.70 11.24
CA LYS A 105 -14.67 21.07 10.77
C LYS A 105 -14.59 22.08 11.92
N ASN A 106 -14.28 21.62 13.11
CA ASN A 106 -14.27 22.40 14.33
C ASN A 106 -12.95 22.19 15.08
N HIS A 107 -12.25 23.28 15.32
CA HIS A 107 -11.08 23.28 16.18
C HIS A 107 -11.51 23.29 17.64
N ASP A 108 -10.97 22.39 18.48
CA ASP A 108 -11.38 22.29 19.87
C ASP A 108 -10.24 21.72 20.75
N ALA A 109 -10.46 21.68 22.04
CA ALA A 109 -9.51 21.16 23.00
C ALA A 109 -9.05 19.73 22.68
N PRO A 110 -7.78 19.36 23.01
CA PRO A 110 -7.25 18.01 22.76
C PRO A 110 -8.04 16.87 23.42
N SER A 111 -8.88 17.17 24.40
CA SER A 111 -9.77 16.21 25.08
C SER A 111 -11.08 15.95 24.33
N THR A 112 -11.45 16.79 23.38
CA THR A 112 -12.69 16.65 22.59
C THR A 112 -12.55 15.49 21.60
N ASP A 113 -13.62 14.70 21.45
CA ASP A 113 -13.60 13.55 20.54
C ASP A 113 -13.56 13.96 19.04
N ASN A 114 -13.23 13.02 18.15
CA ASN A 114 -13.02 13.29 16.73
C ASN A 114 -14.32 13.59 15.95
N LYS A 115 -15.50 13.55 16.55
CA LYS A 115 -16.74 13.99 15.92
C LYS A 115 -17.00 15.47 16.16
N HIS A 116 -16.41 16.03 17.22
CA HIS A 116 -16.68 17.39 17.67
C HIS A 116 -15.43 18.30 17.60
N GLY A 117 -14.22 17.73 17.42
CA GLY A 117 -12.97 18.45 17.22
C GLY A 117 -12.04 17.69 16.29
N HIS A 118 -11.04 18.37 15.70
CA HIS A 118 -10.07 17.71 14.81
C HIS A 118 -9.27 16.64 15.54
N ALA A 119 -9.01 15.52 14.92
CA ALA A 119 -8.12 14.49 15.48
C ALA A 119 -6.68 15.01 15.65
N GLY A 120 -6.27 15.96 14.82
CA GLY A 120 -4.95 16.59 14.85
C GLY A 120 -4.72 17.61 15.95
N ASP A 121 -5.76 18.01 16.70
CA ASP A 121 -5.60 18.97 17.80
C ASP A 121 -4.86 18.31 18.98
N THR A 122 -3.72 18.89 19.36
CA THR A 122 -2.83 18.36 20.41
C THR A 122 -2.57 19.40 21.51
N PRO A 123 -2.06 18.98 22.67
CA PRO A 123 -1.60 19.93 23.67
C PRO A 123 -0.54 20.89 23.11
N VAL A 124 -0.46 22.09 23.67
CA VAL A 124 0.56 23.09 23.31
C VAL A 124 1.96 22.60 23.62
N LEU A 125 2.94 23.08 22.85
CA LEU A 125 4.36 22.94 23.13
C LEU A 125 4.81 24.07 24.07
N ASN A 126 5.33 23.74 25.23
CA ASN A 126 5.88 24.72 26.17
C ASN A 126 7.36 24.95 25.90
N VAL A 127 7.76 26.17 25.60
CA VAL A 127 9.12 26.57 25.25
C VAL A 127 9.72 27.35 26.42
N GLY A 128 10.85 26.86 26.94
CA GLY A 128 11.57 27.49 28.02
C GLY A 128 12.36 28.72 27.57
N ALA A 129 12.96 29.42 28.56
CA ALA A 129 13.84 30.58 28.31
C ALA A 129 15.08 30.24 27.48
N ASP A 130 15.42 28.94 27.36
CA ASP A 130 16.49 28.40 26.54
C ASP A 130 16.11 28.20 25.07
N GLY A 131 14.87 28.56 24.69
CA GLY A 131 14.33 28.37 23.34
C GLY A 131 14.05 26.91 22.99
N VAL A 132 13.94 26.02 23.99
CA VAL A 132 13.67 24.61 23.81
C VAL A 132 12.25 24.26 24.25
N GLY A 133 11.44 23.83 23.31
CA GLY A 133 10.09 23.31 23.54
C GLY A 133 10.11 21.83 23.85
N ARG A 134 9.32 21.39 24.83
CA ARG A 134 9.14 19.98 25.19
C ARG A 134 7.68 19.69 25.46
N ALA A 135 7.20 18.57 24.91
CA ALA A 135 5.87 18.02 25.19
C ALA A 135 5.93 16.50 25.29
N SER A 136 5.14 15.92 26.20
CA SER A 136 4.92 14.48 26.27
C SER A 136 3.49 14.23 26.72
N PHE A 137 2.72 13.51 25.91
CA PHE A 137 1.31 13.20 26.17
C PHE A 137 0.90 11.89 25.50
N THR A 138 -0.23 11.36 25.94
CA THR A 138 -0.89 10.20 25.29
C THR A 138 -2.29 10.62 24.85
N THR A 139 -2.65 10.28 23.63
CA THR A 139 -3.98 10.59 23.08
C THR A 139 -4.56 9.39 22.34
N THR A 140 -5.88 9.23 22.42
CA THR A 140 -6.65 8.23 21.65
C THR A 140 -7.30 8.83 20.42
N LYS A 141 -7.13 10.14 20.16
CA LYS A 141 -7.66 10.85 18.98
C LYS A 141 -6.98 10.38 17.71
N ILE A 142 -5.72 9.97 17.80
CA ILE A 142 -4.91 9.47 16.68
C ILE A 142 -4.43 8.05 16.94
N SER A 143 -4.08 7.38 15.87
CA SER A 143 -3.36 6.11 15.84
C SER A 143 -2.19 6.22 14.85
N LEU A 144 -1.25 5.29 14.84
CA LEU A 144 -0.22 5.34 13.79
C LEU A 144 -0.77 4.90 12.43
N THR A 145 -1.75 3.99 12.40
CA THR A 145 -2.36 3.47 11.15
C THR A 145 -3.88 3.48 11.24
N GLY A 146 -4.57 3.21 10.13
CA GLY A 146 -6.04 3.19 10.05
C GLY A 146 -6.65 4.57 9.80
N ILE A 147 -7.97 4.73 10.04
CA ILE A 147 -8.70 5.96 9.72
C ILE A 147 -8.18 7.19 10.48
N ASN A 148 -7.74 7.01 11.72
CA ASN A 148 -7.12 8.05 12.53
C ASN A 148 -5.58 8.02 12.42
N GLY A 149 -5.04 7.40 11.36
CA GLY A 149 -3.61 7.19 11.16
C GLY A 149 -2.85 8.47 10.86
N VAL A 150 -1.73 8.67 11.55
CA VAL A 150 -0.88 9.86 11.37
C VAL A 150 0.41 9.60 10.59
N LEU A 151 0.70 8.37 10.20
CA LEU A 151 1.82 8.09 9.29
C LEU A 151 1.65 8.86 7.98
N ASN A 152 2.75 9.49 7.52
CA ASN A 152 2.81 10.39 6.36
C ASN A 152 1.89 11.63 6.44
N ARG A 153 1.53 12.03 7.64
CA ARG A 153 1.03 13.36 7.94
C ARG A 153 2.16 14.22 8.46
N SER A 154 1.91 15.50 8.72
CA SER A 154 2.94 16.36 9.31
C SER A 154 2.54 16.85 10.69
N LEU A 155 3.52 16.95 11.58
CA LEU A 155 3.41 17.71 12.81
C LEU A 155 3.90 19.12 12.50
N VAL A 156 3.07 20.14 12.77
CA VAL A 156 3.40 21.55 12.57
C VAL A 156 3.40 22.27 13.93
N ILE A 157 4.42 23.08 14.16
CA ILE A 157 4.54 23.97 15.33
C ILE A 157 4.31 25.39 14.84
N HIS A 158 3.46 26.13 15.56
CA HIS A 158 3.00 27.47 15.23
C HIS A 158 3.64 28.55 16.10
N ALA A 159 3.54 29.81 15.67
CA ALA A 159 4.17 30.94 16.32
C ALA A 159 3.48 31.41 17.61
N GLN A 160 2.18 31.15 17.75
CA GLN A 160 1.35 31.63 18.86
C GLN A 160 0.77 30.47 19.66
N PRO A 161 0.35 30.70 20.91
CA PRO A 161 -0.42 29.74 21.68
C PRO A 161 -1.70 29.32 20.97
N ASP A 162 -2.16 28.13 21.27
CA ASP A 162 -3.47 27.64 20.86
C ASP A 162 -4.53 28.07 21.88
N ASP A 163 -5.62 28.70 21.42
CA ASP A 163 -6.74 29.11 22.28
C ASP A 163 -7.80 27.98 22.45
N PHE A 164 -7.61 26.84 21.76
CA PHE A 164 -8.48 25.66 21.78
C PHE A 164 -9.95 25.94 21.41
N LYS A 165 -10.18 26.94 20.61
CA LYS A 165 -11.55 27.42 20.34
C LYS A 165 -11.75 28.01 18.95
N THR A 166 -10.81 28.83 18.49
CA THR A 166 -11.00 29.59 17.23
C THR A 166 -10.77 28.71 16.02
N ASP A 167 -11.81 28.55 15.21
CA ASP A 167 -11.71 27.87 13.93
C ASP A 167 -10.85 28.66 12.92
N PRO A 168 -10.14 27.95 12.04
CA PRO A 168 -9.94 26.49 11.97
C PRO A 168 -8.69 26.00 12.70
N ALA A 169 -7.97 26.82 13.44
CA ALA A 169 -6.61 26.47 13.90
C ALA A 169 -6.20 27.09 15.25
N GLY A 170 -7.16 27.50 16.14
CA GLY A 170 -6.86 27.97 17.49
C GLY A 170 -6.11 29.29 17.56
N ALA A 171 -6.26 30.17 16.54
CA ALA A 171 -5.56 31.46 16.44
C ALA A 171 -4.01 31.37 16.56
N THR A 172 -3.43 30.22 16.22
CA THR A 172 -2.02 29.87 16.46
C THR A 172 -1.01 30.60 15.57
N GLY A 173 -1.46 31.41 14.61
CA GLY A 173 -0.59 32.26 13.79
C GLY A 173 0.23 31.50 12.76
N ALA A 174 1.42 32.01 12.46
CA ALA A 174 2.29 31.48 11.41
C ALA A 174 2.79 30.04 11.74
N ARG A 175 3.07 29.26 10.70
CA ARG A 175 3.68 27.94 10.79
C ARG A 175 5.19 28.09 10.82
N GLU A 176 5.85 27.76 11.93
CA GLU A 176 7.28 27.98 12.12
C GLU A 176 8.14 26.77 11.83
N GLN A 177 7.70 25.59 12.26
CA GLN A 177 8.44 24.35 12.06
C GLN A 177 7.49 23.21 11.67
N CYS A 178 8.03 22.25 10.93
CA CYS A 178 7.26 21.13 10.41
C CYS A 178 8.12 19.86 10.36
N GLY A 179 7.50 18.72 10.64
CA GLY A 179 8.13 17.40 10.49
C GLY A 179 7.15 16.37 9.96
N VAL A 180 7.53 15.65 8.92
CA VAL A 180 6.73 14.52 8.39
C VAL A 180 6.87 13.31 9.30
N ILE A 181 5.75 12.74 9.72
CA ILE A 181 5.67 11.57 10.61
C ILE A 181 5.93 10.31 9.80
N VAL A 182 7.08 9.67 10.00
CA VAL A 182 7.51 8.47 9.29
C VAL A 182 7.73 7.31 10.25
N ARG A 183 7.45 6.10 9.80
CA ARG A 183 7.64 4.89 10.61
C ARG A 183 9.11 4.68 10.96
N GLU A 184 9.42 4.47 12.24
CA GLU A 184 10.77 4.09 12.67
C GLU A 184 11.13 2.68 12.19
N ASN A 185 12.42 2.46 11.88
CA ASN A 185 12.97 1.16 11.46
C ASN A 185 12.26 0.53 10.24
N PHE A 186 11.65 1.36 9.40
CA PHE A 186 11.05 0.92 8.17
C PHE A 186 12.14 0.79 7.10
N SER A 187 12.66 -0.42 6.91
CA SER A 187 13.65 -0.70 5.88
C SER A 187 12.98 -0.68 4.51
N VAL A 188 13.35 0.31 3.71
CA VAL A 188 12.95 0.43 2.31
C VAL A 188 14.17 0.16 1.45
N ARG A 189 14.01 -0.66 0.41
CA ARG A 189 15.02 -0.87 -0.62
C ARG A 189 14.45 -0.58 -1.99
N ASP A 190 15.04 0.38 -2.67
CA ASP A 190 14.70 0.71 -4.04
C ASP A 190 15.53 -0.12 -5.04
N TYR A 191 14.88 -0.46 -6.15
CA TYR A 191 15.48 -1.09 -7.32
C TYR A 191 15.28 -0.15 -8.52
N PRO A 192 16.24 0.75 -8.80
CA PRO A 192 16.15 1.68 -9.93
C PRO A 192 16.22 0.93 -11.26
N LEU A 193 15.40 1.35 -12.22
CA LEU A 193 15.40 0.85 -13.59
C LEU A 193 16.25 1.77 -14.49
N PRO A 194 16.89 1.21 -15.52
CA PRO A 194 17.84 1.95 -16.34
C PRO A 194 17.21 2.86 -17.40
N GLY A 195 15.94 2.65 -17.74
CA GLY A 195 15.26 3.37 -18.80
C GLY A 195 14.62 4.68 -18.33
N HIS A 196 14.37 5.58 -19.30
CA HIS A 196 13.73 6.88 -19.05
C HIS A 196 12.21 6.87 -19.33
N GLN A 197 11.68 5.77 -19.86
CA GLN A 197 10.27 5.58 -20.18
C GLN A 197 9.79 4.18 -19.73
N ASP A 198 10.26 3.72 -18.58
CA ASP A 198 9.98 2.35 -18.14
C ASP A 198 8.55 2.19 -17.63
N TYR A 199 8.01 3.17 -16.91
CA TYR A 199 6.64 3.10 -16.35
C TYR A 199 6.30 1.69 -15.84
N PRO A 200 6.99 1.19 -14.79
CA PRO A 200 6.86 -0.19 -14.33
C PRO A 200 5.47 -0.44 -13.78
N GLU A 201 4.67 -1.24 -14.47
CA GLU A 201 3.28 -1.50 -14.05
C GLU A 201 3.18 -2.82 -13.29
N GLY A 202 3.51 -3.95 -13.91
CA GLY A 202 3.45 -5.26 -13.30
C GLY A 202 4.71 -5.62 -12.51
N VAL A 203 4.52 -6.40 -11.45
CA VAL A 203 5.62 -7.02 -10.72
C VAL A 203 5.30 -8.48 -10.40
N ALA A 204 6.28 -9.35 -10.61
CA ALA A 204 6.24 -10.75 -10.21
C ALA A 204 7.55 -11.17 -9.55
N VAL A 205 7.50 -12.14 -8.64
CA VAL A 205 8.68 -12.65 -7.94
C VAL A 205 8.82 -14.15 -8.18
N ASP A 206 9.96 -14.55 -8.73
CA ASP A 206 10.43 -15.92 -8.70
C ASP A 206 11.27 -16.12 -7.45
N SER A 207 10.65 -16.62 -6.40
CA SER A 207 11.31 -16.84 -5.12
C SER A 207 12.36 -17.94 -5.17
N ALA A 208 12.21 -18.91 -6.08
CA ALA A 208 13.16 -20.03 -6.23
C ALA A 208 14.48 -19.55 -6.82
N ARG A 209 14.44 -18.56 -7.71
CA ARG A 209 15.63 -17.98 -8.36
C ARG A 209 16.09 -16.67 -7.73
N GLY A 210 15.31 -16.08 -6.83
CA GLY A 210 15.60 -14.77 -6.24
C GLY A 210 15.53 -13.64 -7.26
N ILE A 211 14.61 -13.74 -8.25
CA ILE A 211 14.45 -12.76 -9.33
C ILE A 211 13.11 -12.03 -9.16
N ILE A 212 13.15 -10.71 -9.32
CA ILE A 212 11.97 -9.85 -9.44
C ILE A 212 11.85 -9.47 -10.92
N TYR A 213 10.68 -9.70 -11.50
CA TYR A 213 10.35 -9.25 -12.85
C TYR A 213 9.44 -8.02 -12.79
N THR A 214 9.67 -7.09 -13.72
CA THR A 214 8.75 -5.97 -13.93
C THR A 214 8.62 -5.63 -15.41
N GLY A 215 7.45 -5.16 -15.81
CA GLY A 215 7.11 -4.85 -17.18
C GLY A 215 6.90 -3.35 -17.41
N SER A 216 7.39 -2.84 -18.54
CA SER A 216 7.13 -1.47 -18.97
C SER A 216 5.76 -1.35 -19.64
N ALA A 217 4.91 -0.47 -19.09
CA ALA A 217 3.63 -0.14 -19.73
C ALA A 217 3.80 0.63 -21.06
N ALA A 218 4.91 1.36 -21.21
CA ALA A 218 5.15 2.21 -22.37
C ALA A 218 5.86 1.50 -23.53
N THR A 219 6.78 0.57 -23.24
CA THR A 219 7.65 -0.04 -24.26
C THR A 219 7.45 -1.55 -24.41
N GLY A 220 6.80 -2.19 -23.43
CA GLY A 220 6.69 -3.63 -23.38
C GLY A 220 7.98 -4.37 -22.97
N THR A 221 9.04 -3.64 -22.60
CA THR A 221 10.27 -4.24 -22.08
C THR A 221 9.99 -4.95 -20.76
N ILE A 222 10.62 -6.12 -20.56
CA ILE A 222 10.58 -6.83 -19.29
C ILE A 222 11.98 -6.81 -18.70
N TYR A 223 12.09 -6.38 -17.44
CA TYR A 223 13.32 -6.40 -16.66
C TYR A 223 13.32 -7.56 -15.68
N ALA A 224 14.51 -8.14 -15.48
CA ALA A 224 14.84 -9.06 -14.39
C ALA A 224 15.79 -8.37 -13.42
N ILE A 225 15.43 -8.39 -12.15
CA ILE A 225 16.20 -7.78 -11.06
C ILE A 225 16.63 -8.88 -10.10
N ASN A 226 17.92 -8.99 -9.84
CA ASN A 226 18.41 -9.85 -8.77
C ASN A 226 17.99 -9.23 -7.42
N ALA A 227 17.14 -9.92 -6.68
CA ALA A 227 16.56 -9.39 -5.45
C ALA A 227 17.58 -9.14 -4.32
N ASN A 228 18.73 -9.85 -4.36
CA ASN A 228 19.78 -9.73 -3.35
C ASN A 228 20.77 -8.61 -3.69
N THR A 229 21.24 -8.56 -4.93
CA THR A 229 22.25 -7.58 -5.36
C THR A 229 21.64 -6.27 -5.84
N GLY A 230 20.42 -6.30 -6.39
CA GLY A 230 19.77 -5.17 -7.05
C GLY A 230 20.19 -5.01 -8.50
N ALA A 231 21.02 -5.91 -9.05
CA ALA A 231 21.44 -5.86 -10.45
C ALA A 231 20.22 -6.03 -11.37
N VAL A 232 20.07 -5.12 -12.33
CA VAL A 232 18.98 -5.09 -13.28
C VAL A 232 19.50 -5.47 -14.67
N SER A 233 18.78 -6.35 -15.35
CA SER A 233 19.02 -6.71 -16.75
C SER A 233 17.71 -6.71 -17.53
N LYS A 234 17.76 -6.51 -18.83
CA LYS A 234 16.61 -6.75 -19.70
C LYS A 234 16.40 -8.24 -19.84
N PHE A 235 15.25 -8.71 -19.43
CA PHE A 235 14.84 -10.11 -19.59
C PHE A 235 14.29 -10.38 -20.96
N GLN A 236 13.52 -9.41 -21.49
CA GLN A 236 13.07 -9.43 -22.89
C GLN A 236 12.87 -7.99 -23.37
N GLU A 237 13.33 -7.71 -24.60
CA GLU A 237 13.17 -6.39 -25.22
C GLU A 237 11.72 -6.04 -25.48
N GLY A 238 11.40 -4.76 -25.43
CA GLY A 238 10.13 -4.21 -25.88
C GLY A 238 9.91 -4.44 -27.37
N GLY A 239 8.66 -4.55 -27.78
CA GLY A 239 8.29 -4.89 -29.17
C GLY A 239 8.45 -6.36 -29.55
N ALA A 240 9.06 -7.20 -28.71
CA ALA A 240 9.22 -8.62 -28.98
C ALA A 240 7.86 -9.28 -29.27
N LEU A 241 7.75 -9.90 -30.46
CA LEU A 241 6.50 -10.50 -30.97
C LEU A 241 5.27 -9.57 -30.87
N GLY A 242 5.47 -8.28 -31.10
CA GLY A 242 4.40 -7.27 -31.11
C GLY A 242 3.99 -6.79 -29.71
N ARG A 243 4.70 -7.16 -28.63
CA ARG A 243 4.39 -6.69 -27.27
C ARG A 243 4.86 -5.24 -27.09
N MET A 244 3.96 -4.29 -27.24
CA MET A 244 4.23 -2.86 -27.03
C MET A 244 3.95 -2.39 -25.60
N SER A 245 3.37 -3.24 -24.76
CA SER A 245 3.04 -2.99 -23.38
C SER A 245 3.17 -4.28 -22.57
N ALA A 246 3.69 -4.19 -21.35
CA ALA A 246 3.75 -5.29 -20.38
C ALA A 246 3.15 -4.79 -19.06
N LEU A 247 1.88 -5.14 -18.84
CA LEU A 247 1.11 -4.80 -17.66
C LEU A 247 1.22 -5.90 -16.60
N GLY A 248 0.12 -6.40 -16.07
CA GLY A 248 0.13 -7.44 -15.05
C GLY A 248 1.08 -8.60 -15.34
N LEU A 249 1.91 -8.94 -14.36
CA LEU A 249 2.88 -10.05 -14.43
C LEU A 249 2.65 -11.05 -13.31
N LYS A 250 2.76 -12.34 -13.61
CA LYS A 250 2.80 -13.41 -12.59
C LYS A 250 3.75 -14.53 -13.02
N VAL A 251 4.43 -15.13 -12.04
CA VAL A 251 5.21 -16.36 -12.20
C VAL A 251 4.35 -17.54 -11.77
N ASP A 252 4.26 -18.57 -12.59
CA ASP A 252 3.55 -19.79 -12.24
C ASP A 252 4.45 -20.84 -11.55
N LYS A 253 3.86 -21.97 -11.16
CA LYS A 253 4.57 -23.07 -10.48
C LYS A 253 5.68 -23.72 -11.31
N LEU A 254 5.66 -23.53 -12.63
CA LEU A 254 6.69 -24.03 -13.56
C LEU A 254 7.80 -22.99 -13.79
N GLY A 255 7.74 -21.85 -13.10
CA GLY A 255 8.67 -20.72 -13.28
C GLY A 255 8.43 -19.94 -14.57
N ARG A 256 7.32 -20.18 -15.30
CA ARG A 256 6.98 -19.40 -16.50
C ARG A 256 6.45 -18.04 -16.09
N LEU A 257 6.88 -17.00 -16.82
CA LEU A 257 6.38 -15.65 -16.65
C LEU A 257 5.20 -15.40 -17.59
N TRP A 258 4.07 -15.02 -17.01
CA TRP A 258 2.85 -14.64 -17.70
C TRP A 258 2.74 -13.12 -17.75
N VAL A 259 2.39 -12.55 -18.89
CA VAL A 259 2.41 -11.11 -19.15
C VAL A 259 1.12 -10.67 -19.85
N ALA A 260 0.41 -9.74 -19.24
CA ALA A 260 -0.74 -9.07 -19.84
C ALA A 260 -0.28 -7.95 -20.80
N GLY A 261 -0.78 -7.94 -22.02
CA GLY A 261 -0.30 -7.11 -23.13
C GLY A 261 -1.13 -5.83 -23.38
N GLY A 262 -1.96 -5.40 -22.44
CA GLY A 262 -2.70 -4.14 -22.56
C GLY A 262 -3.61 -4.05 -23.78
N THR A 263 -3.48 -2.94 -24.51
CA THR A 263 -4.29 -2.64 -25.71
C THR A 263 -4.01 -3.55 -26.90
N GLN A 264 -2.92 -4.33 -26.88
CA GLN A 264 -2.66 -5.35 -27.91
C GLN A 264 -3.61 -6.54 -27.79
N GLY A 265 -4.25 -6.71 -26.62
CA GLY A 265 -5.17 -7.82 -26.38
C GLY A 265 -4.46 -9.17 -26.35
N THR A 266 -3.23 -9.22 -25.86
CA THR A 266 -2.40 -10.42 -25.82
C THR A 266 -2.12 -10.88 -24.40
N VAL A 267 -1.85 -12.17 -24.23
CA VAL A 267 -1.23 -12.78 -23.07
C VAL A 267 0.01 -13.52 -23.54
N SER A 268 1.19 -13.08 -23.11
CA SER A 268 2.45 -13.74 -23.43
C SER A 268 2.86 -14.69 -22.31
N VAL A 269 3.39 -15.87 -22.69
CA VAL A 269 3.95 -16.86 -21.76
C VAL A 269 5.42 -17.01 -22.10
N LEU A 270 6.29 -16.74 -21.15
CA LEU A 270 7.75 -16.82 -21.30
C LEU A 270 8.31 -17.96 -20.46
N SER A 271 9.33 -18.64 -20.98
CA SER A 271 10.08 -19.62 -20.20
C SER A 271 10.90 -18.91 -19.10
N PRO A 272 11.38 -19.66 -18.11
CA PRO A 272 12.28 -19.13 -17.09
C PRO A 272 13.57 -18.50 -17.64
N GLU A 273 13.97 -18.84 -18.88
CA GLU A 273 15.14 -18.30 -19.56
C GLU A 273 14.81 -17.10 -20.47
N GLY A 274 13.53 -16.67 -20.51
CA GLY A 274 13.08 -15.52 -21.29
C GLY A 274 12.67 -15.84 -22.72
N MET A 275 12.61 -17.10 -23.13
CA MET A 275 12.09 -17.46 -24.44
C MET A 275 10.57 -17.40 -24.47
N THR A 276 9.99 -16.90 -25.55
CA THR A 276 8.54 -16.90 -25.71
C THR A 276 8.03 -18.32 -26.00
N VAL A 277 7.25 -18.85 -25.06
CA VAL A 277 6.58 -20.15 -25.19
C VAL A 277 5.33 -20.03 -26.06
N LYS A 278 4.52 -18.98 -25.80
CA LYS A 278 3.26 -18.74 -26.51
C LYS A 278 2.86 -17.27 -26.41
N VAL A 279 2.24 -16.76 -27.46
CA VAL A 279 1.45 -15.54 -27.45
C VAL A 279 0.01 -15.91 -27.73
N LEU A 280 -0.89 -15.57 -26.83
CA LEU A 280 -2.32 -15.83 -26.92
C LEU A 280 -3.02 -14.51 -27.25
N GLU A 281 -3.96 -14.56 -28.18
CA GLU A 281 -4.68 -13.36 -28.61
C GLU A 281 -6.14 -13.42 -28.14
N THR A 282 -6.60 -12.36 -27.49
CA THR A 282 -8.02 -12.15 -27.22
C THR A 282 -8.70 -11.58 -28.46
N PRO A 283 -10.04 -11.68 -28.59
CA PRO A 283 -10.76 -11.01 -29.68
C PRO A 283 -10.36 -9.53 -29.80
N LYS A 284 -10.22 -9.00 -31.01
CA LYS A 284 -9.77 -7.62 -31.24
C LYS A 284 -10.91 -6.58 -31.15
N SER A 285 -12.14 -7.02 -31.27
CA SER A 285 -13.33 -6.16 -31.19
C SER A 285 -14.28 -6.65 -30.10
N PRO A 286 -14.80 -5.78 -29.23
CA PRO A 286 -14.40 -4.38 -29.02
C PRO A 286 -12.93 -4.24 -28.64
N ARG A 287 -12.39 -2.99 -28.66
CA ARG A 287 -10.99 -2.69 -28.33
C ARG A 287 -10.58 -3.32 -26.99
N PRO A 288 -9.54 -4.16 -26.94
CA PRO A 288 -9.10 -4.82 -25.72
C PRO A 288 -8.33 -3.90 -24.78
N TYR A 289 -8.30 -4.25 -23.50
CA TYR A 289 -7.34 -3.76 -22.51
C TYR A 289 -7.05 -4.86 -21.48
N VAL A 290 -6.27 -5.86 -21.93
CA VAL A 290 -5.87 -6.99 -21.08
C VAL A 290 -4.93 -6.47 -19.97
N ASN A 291 -5.40 -6.50 -18.72
CA ASN A 291 -4.74 -5.75 -17.65
C ASN A 291 -3.94 -6.62 -16.68
N ASP A 292 -4.59 -7.49 -15.93
CA ASP A 292 -3.89 -8.34 -14.95
C ASP A 292 -4.32 -9.82 -15.13
N LEU A 293 -3.57 -10.70 -14.50
CA LEU A 293 -3.80 -12.13 -14.60
C LEU A 293 -3.35 -12.85 -13.31
N THR A 294 -3.90 -14.04 -13.08
CA THR A 294 -3.54 -14.88 -11.95
C THR A 294 -3.54 -16.35 -12.29
N PRO A 295 -2.41 -17.06 -12.11
CA PRO A 295 -2.42 -18.53 -12.05
C PRO A 295 -3.24 -18.99 -10.85
N ALA A 296 -4.14 -19.94 -11.06
CA ALA A 296 -5.00 -20.48 -10.02
C ALA A 296 -4.63 -21.93 -9.66
N PRO A 297 -5.04 -22.41 -8.46
CA PRO A 297 -4.77 -23.78 -8.02
C PRO A 297 -5.35 -24.87 -8.95
N ASP A 298 -6.40 -24.56 -9.72
CA ASP A 298 -7.01 -25.45 -10.69
C ASP A 298 -6.18 -25.66 -11.98
N GLY A 299 -5.00 -24.98 -12.06
CA GLY A 299 -4.08 -25.05 -13.19
C GLY A 299 -4.39 -24.07 -14.32
N ASN A 300 -5.49 -23.35 -14.26
CA ASN A 300 -5.83 -22.31 -15.24
C ASN A 300 -5.18 -20.97 -14.87
N VAL A 301 -5.12 -20.06 -15.85
CA VAL A 301 -4.77 -18.65 -15.62
C VAL A 301 -5.98 -17.79 -15.99
N TYR A 302 -6.41 -16.96 -15.05
CA TYR A 302 -7.55 -16.06 -15.27
C TYR A 302 -7.05 -14.65 -15.52
N VAL A 303 -7.70 -13.94 -16.45
CA VAL A 303 -7.21 -12.69 -17.02
C VAL A 303 -8.33 -11.66 -17.04
N THR A 304 -8.07 -10.46 -16.51
CA THR A 304 -9.00 -9.33 -16.56
C THR A 304 -8.82 -8.51 -17.83
N ASP A 305 -9.93 -7.93 -18.29
CA ASP A 305 -9.91 -6.89 -19.32
C ASP A 305 -10.60 -5.64 -18.77
N SER A 306 -9.87 -4.53 -18.74
CA SER A 306 -10.38 -3.29 -18.15
C SER A 306 -11.36 -2.53 -19.05
N ALA A 307 -11.39 -2.82 -20.34
CA ALA A 307 -12.27 -2.17 -21.32
C ALA A 307 -13.50 -3.01 -21.64
N ARG A 308 -13.38 -4.33 -21.58
CA ARG A 308 -14.45 -5.27 -21.92
C ARG A 308 -14.93 -6.03 -20.68
N PRO A 309 -16.24 -6.19 -20.49
CA PRO A 309 -16.80 -6.88 -19.32
C PRO A 309 -16.68 -8.41 -19.47
N VAL A 310 -15.45 -8.91 -19.43
CA VAL A 310 -15.14 -10.34 -19.58
C VAL A 310 -13.93 -10.74 -18.73
N ILE A 311 -13.99 -11.93 -18.14
CA ILE A 311 -12.81 -12.64 -17.64
C ILE A 311 -12.45 -13.71 -18.68
N PHE A 312 -11.20 -13.69 -19.16
CA PHE A 312 -10.66 -14.78 -19.97
C PHE A 312 -10.04 -15.85 -19.07
N ARG A 313 -9.97 -17.07 -19.61
CA ARG A 313 -9.28 -18.20 -19.01
C ARG A 313 -8.31 -18.80 -20.00
N VAL A 314 -7.07 -19.03 -19.56
CA VAL A 314 -6.11 -19.84 -20.29
C VAL A 314 -6.00 -21.18 -19.59
N LYS A 315 -6.22 -22.25 -20.33
CA LYS A 315 -6.13 -23.63 -19.84
C LYS A 315 -4.68 -24.11 -19.76
N PRO A 316 -4.38 -25.23 -19.08
CA PRO A 316 -3.02 -25.80 -19.01
C PRO A 316 -2.39 -26.10 -20.38
N ASP A 317 -3.18 -26.39 -21.39
CA ASP A 317 -2.76 -26.64 -22.79
C ASP A 317 -2.47 -25.33 -23.56
N LEU A 318 -2.51 -24.19 -22.87
CA LEU A 318 -2.34 -22.87 -23.47
C LEU A 318 -3.42 -22.50 -24.50
N THR A 319 -4.65 -22.96 -24.31
CA THR A 319 -5.82 -22.46 -25.05
C THR A 319 -6.51 -21.36 -24.27
N LEU A 320 -6.86 -20.26 -24.94
CA LEU A 320 -7.56 -19.11 -24.37
C LEU A 320 -9.03 -19.11 -24.73
N GLU A 321 -9.88 -18.84 -23.76
CA GLU A 321 -11.33 -18.72 -23.98
C GLU A 321 -11.95 -17.56 -23.19
N SER A 322 -13.08 -17.03 -23.65
CA SER A 322 -13.94 -16.14 -22.87
C SER A 322 -14.67 -16.98 -21.82
N TRP A 323 -14.21 -16.91 -20.55
CA TRP A 323 -14.73 -17.79 -19.49
C TRP A 323 -15.99 -17.25 -18.81
N LEU A 324 -16.04 -15.93 -18.54
CA LEU A 324 -17.17 -15.30 -17.86
C LEU A 324 -17.52 -13.96 -18.51
N ASP A 325 -18.75 -13.88 -19.03
CA ASP A 325 -19.36 -12.62 -19.48
C ASP A 325 -19.89 -11.85 -18.28
N LEU A 326 -19.22 -10.75 -17.96
CA LEU A 326 -19.54 -9.92 -16.78
C LEU A 326 -20.76 -9.01 -17.02
N SER A 327 -21.20 -8.81 -18.27
CA SER A 327 -22.39 -8.00 -18.56
C SER A 327 -23.66 -8.54 -17.92
N LYS A 328 -23.68 -9.85 -17.63
CA LYS A 328 -24.77 -10.60 -16.98
C LYS A 328 -24.59 -10.74 -15.48
N THR A 329 -23.67 -10.02 -14.88
CA THR A 329 -23.33 -10.08 -13.45
C THR A 329 -23.63 -8.75 -12.76
N PRO A 330 -23.52 -8.66 -11.43
CA PRO A 330 -23.60 -7.39 -10.70
C PRO A 330 -22.51 -6.37 -11.07
N ILE A 331 -21.36 -6.79 -11.63
CA ILE A 331 -20.29 -5.89 -12.05
C ILE A 331 -20.76 -5.08 -13.26
N LYS A 332 -20.76 -3.75 -13.12
CA LYS A 332 -21.15 -2.83 -14.19
C LYS A 332 -19.95 -2.01 -14.65
N TYR A 333 -19.56 -2.18 -15.89
CA TYR A 333 -18.50 -1.38 -16.50
C TYR A 333 -19.02 0.03 -16.82
N GLY A 334 -18.24 1.03 -16.39
CA GLY A 334 -18.42 2.43 -16.69
C GLY A 334 -17.28 2.98 -17.56
N PRO A 335 -17.23 4.30 -17.76
CA PRO A 335 -16.12 4.94 -18.46
C PRO A 335 -14.76 4.69 -17.76
N GLY A 336 -13.68 4.62 -18.53
CA GLY A 336 -12.31 4.47 -18.02
C GLY A 336 -11.92 3.02 -17.74
N ILE A 337 -10.98 2.85 -16.80
CA ILE A 337 -10.46 1.54 -16.38
C ILE A 337 -11.44 0.90 -15.39
N ASN A 338 -11.87 -0.31 -15.67
CA ASN A 338 -12.81 -1.06 -14.84
C ASN A 338 -12.10 -2.15 -14.02
N LEU A 339 -12.33 -3.45 -14.32
CA LEU A 339 -11.61 -4.50 -13.60
C LEU A 339 -10.11 -4.39 -13.88
N ASN A 340 -9.33 -4.52 -12.80
CA ASN A 340 -7.88 -4.41 -12.84
C ASN A 340 -7.27 -5.64 -12.14
N GLY A 341 -6.68 -5.49 -10.97
CA GLY A 341 -6.02 -6.57 -10.26
C GLY A 341 -6.92 -7.78 -10.02
N ILE A 342 -6.32 -8.98 -10.13
CA ILE A 342 -7.00 -10.24 -9.90
C ILE A 342 -6.08 -11.23 -9.16
N VAL A 343 -6.64 -11.95 -8.18
CA VAL A 343 -5.95 -13.02 -7.45
C VAL A 343 -6.86 -14.21 -7.24
N ALA A 344 -6.31 -15.41 -7.28
CA ALA A 344 -7.01 -16.64 -6.91
C ALA A 344 -6.89 -16.89 -5.40
N THR A 345 -7.96 -17.36 -4.78
CA THR A 345 -7.90 -17.78 -3.36
C THR A 345 -7.10 -19.08 -3.20
N PRO A 346 -6.34 -19.24 -2.10
CA PRO A 346 -5.46 -20.40 -1.90
C PRO A 346 -6.20 -21.76 -1.88
N ASP A 347 -7.49 -21.75 -1.52
CA ASP A 347 -8.36 -22.93 -1.54
C ASP A 347 -8.79 -23.33 -2.96
N GLY A 348 -8.47 -22.52 -3.97
CA GLY A 348 -8.81 -22.76 -5.37
C GLY A 348 -10.31 -22.64 -5.67
N GLN A 349 -11.09 -22.01 -4.79
CA GLN A 349 -12.55 -21.94 -4.97
C GLN A 349 -13.02 -20.64 -5.61
N SER A 350 -12.22 -19.56 -5.50
CA SER A 350 -12.67 -18.24 -5.94
C SER A 350 -11.54 -17.39 -6.53
N LEU A 351 -11.95 -16.38 -7.29
CA LEU A 351 -11.14 -15.24 -7.67
C LEU A 351 -11.61 -14.02 -6.89
N LEU A 352 -10.66 -13.17 -6.51
CA LEU A 352 -10.93 -11.81 -6.05
C LEU A 352 -10.43 -10.84 -7.11
N THR A 353 -11.23 -9.84 -7.46
CA THR A 353 -10.84 -8.81 -8.43
C THR A 353 -11.35 -7.45 -7.99
N ILE A 354 -10.55 -6.41 -8.27
CA ILE A 354 -10.88 -5.02 -7.92
C ILE A 354 -11.39 -4.28 -9.15
N GLN A 355 -12.44 -3.47 -8.95
CA GLN A 355 -12.91 -2.52 -9.96
C GLN A 355 -12.38 -1.14 -9.64
N LEU A 356 -11.42 -0.66 -10.41
CA LEU A 356 -10.62 0.55 -10.11
C LEU A 356 -11.49 1.80 -9.97
N ASN A 357 -12.42 2.01 -10.90
CA ASN A 357 -13.24 3.23 -10.95
C ASN A 357 -14.31 3.32 -9.84
N THR A 358 -14.78 2.19 -9.31
CA THR A 358 -15.80 2.15 -8.23
C THR A 358 -15.20 1.84 -6.85
N GLY A 359 -14.02 1.24 -6.81
CA GLY A 359 -13.38 0.75 -5.58
C GLY A 359 -14.05 -0.48 -4.99
N ASP A 360 -14.79 -1.22 -5.81
CA ASP A 360 -15.49 -2.43 -5.40
C ASP A 360 -14.59 -3.66 -5.55
N LEU A 361 -14.43 -4.41 -4.46
CA LEU A 361 -13.81 -5.73 -4.46
C LEU A 361 -14.88 -6.78 -4.69
N TRP A 362 -14.67 -7.63 -5.68
CA TRP A 362 -15.59 -8.68 -6.10
C TRP A 362 -15.00 -10.07 -5.86
N ARG A 363 -15.83 -11.02 -5.44
CA ARG A 363 -15.53 -12.45 -5.41
C ARG A 363 -16.28 -13.15 -6.52
N ILE A 364 -15.58 -14.01 -7.27
CA ILE A 364 -16.13 -14.85 -8.35
C ILE A 364 -15.88 -16.31 -7.98
N ASP A 365 -16.93 -17.08 -7.80
CA ASP A 365 -16.85 -18.52 -7.53
C ASP A 365 -16.43 -19.27 -8.81
N LEU A 366 -15.36 -20.07 -8.73
CA LEU A 366 -14.79 -20.74 -9.92
C LEU A 366 -15.69 -21.84 -10.48
N ARG A 367 -16.48 -22.48 -9.65
CA ARG A 367 -17.36 -23.57 -10.05
C ARG A 367 -18.70 -23.07 -10.59
N THR A 368 -19.33 -22.15 -9.88
CA THR A 368 -20.69 -21.67 -10.21
C THR A 368 -20.71 -20.41 -11.05
N LYS A 369 -19.57 -19.71 -11.15
CA LYS A 369 -19.42 -18.37 -11.76
C LYS A 369 -20.24 -17.28 -11.06
N ALA A 370 -20.73 -17.56 -9.86
CA ALA A 370 -21.47 -16.57 -9.07
C ALA A 370 -20.55 -15.41 -8.67
N VAL A 371 -21.04 -14.18 -8.87
CA VAL A 371 -20.31 -12.94 -8.57
C VAL A 371 -20.97 -12.25 -7.39
N ARG A 372 -20.20 -11.90 -6.36
CA ARG A 372 -20.66 -11.18 -5.17
C ARG A 372 -19.70 -10.08 -4.79
N LYS A 373 -20.22 -8.96 -4.33
CA LYS A 373 -19.42 -7.88 -3.76
C LYS A 373 -18.91 -8.28 -2.39
N VAL A 374 -17.61 -8.13 -2.16
CA VAL A 374 -16.93 -8.38 -0.88
C VAL A 374 -16.96 -7.12 -0.02
N MET A 375 -16.55 -6.00 -0.60
CA MET A 375 -16.58 -4.68 0.03
C MET A 375 -16.46 -3.57 -1.02
N GLY A 376 -16.67 -2.33 -0.63
CA GLY A 376 -16.36 -1.14 -1.39
C GLY A 376 -15.34 -0.26 -0.68
N GLY A 377 -15.12 0.97 -1.17
CA GLY A 377 -14.26 1.97 -0.55
C GLY A 377 -12.79 1.89 -0.95
N LEU A 378 -12.42 1.02 -1.91
CA LEU A 378 -11.06 0.89 -2.42
C LEU A 378 -10.89 1.59 -3.78
N VAL A 379 -11.45 2.80 -3.92
CA VAL A 379 -11.35 3.60 -5.15
C VAL A 379 -9.88 3.77 -5.54
N ASN A 380 -9.59 3.78 -6.84
CA ASN A 380 -8.24 3.76 -7.40
C ASN A 380 -7.44 2.48 -7.09
N GLY A 381 -8.12 1.41 -6.63
CA GLY A 381 -7.52 0.10 -6.42
C GLY A 381 -7.07 -0.50 -7.75
N ASP A 382 -5.76 -0.79 -7.84
CA ASP A 382 -5.07 -1.27 -9.04
C ASP A 382 -4.66 -2.74 -8.85
N GLY A 383 -3.43 -3.04 -8.52
CA GLY A 383 -2.95 -4.40 -8.30
C GLY A 383 -3.35 -4.98 -6.95
N LEU A 384 -3.56 -6.29 -6.93
CA LEU A 384 -3.90 -7.08 -5.76
C LEU A 384 -2.80 -8.07 -5.39
N LEU A 385 -2.58 -8.25 -4.08
CA LEU A 385 -1.77 -9.33 -3.53
C LEU A 385 -2.49 -9.97 -2.35
N LEU A 386 -2.79 -11.26 -2.45
CA LEU A 386 -3.41 -12.03 -1.38
C LEU A 386 -2.36 -12.86 -0.63
N ASP A 387 -2.33 -12.74 0.69
CA ASP A 387 -1.47 -13.48 1.61
C ASP A 387 -2.31 -14.10 2.74
N GLY A 388 -2.69 -15.35 2.57
CA GLY A 388 -3.69 -15.99 3.42
C GLY A 388 -5.05 -15.28 3.33
N ARG A 389 -5.47 -14.65 4.41
CA ARG A 389 -6.70 -13.81 4.48
C ARG A 389 -6.40 -12.32 4.49
N THR A 390 -5.17 -11.93 4.28
CA THR A 390 -4.77 -10.53 4.15
C THR A 390 -4.67 -10.18 2.68
N LEU A 391 -5.44 -9.19 2.24
CA LEU A 391 -5.35 -8.64 0.89
C LEU A 391 -4.67 -7.27 0.96
N TYR A 392 -3.62 -7.10 0.17
CA TYR A 392 -2.99 -5.81 -0.07
C TYR A 392 -3.46 -5.26 -1.42
N VAL A 393 -3.81 -3.98 -1.44
CA VAL A 393 -4.31 -3.28 -2.64
C VAL A 393 -3.45 -2.06 -2.89
N ALA A 394 -2.79 -1.99 -4.05
CA ALA A 394 -2.16 -0.75 -4.49
C ALA A 394 -3.25 0.23 -4.93
N ARG A 395 -3.31 1.41 -4.32
CA ARG A 395 -4.25 2.47 -4.73
C ARG A 395 -3.44 3.60 -5.36
N ASN A 396 -3.50 3.64 -6.68
CA ASN A 396 -2.55 4.38 -7.49
C ASN A 396 -2.61 5.91 -7.27
N LYS A 397 -3.76 6.55 -7.47
CA LYS A 397 -3.93 8.02 -7.30
C LYS A 397 -3.81 8.45 -5.85
N ASP A 398 -4.21 7.59 -4.92
CA ASP A 398 -4.12 7.88 -3.47
C ASP A 398 -2.71 7.66 -2.94
N GLN A 399 -1.83 7.01 -3.71
CA GLN A 399 -0.43 6.71 -3.39
C GLN A 399 -0.28 5.97 -2.05
N VAL A 400 -1.17 5.01 -1.81
CA VAL A 400 -1.19 4.18 -0.60
C VAL A 400 -1.28 2.70 -0.93
N ILE A 401 -0.85 1.86 0.01
CA ILE A 401 -1.12 0.43 0.00
C ILE A 401 -2.16 0.15 1.09
N SER A 402 -3.34 -0.25 0.69
CA SER A 402 -4.40 -0.63 1.62
C SER A 402 -4.26 -2.10 2.03
N LYS A 403 -4.45 -2.37 3.33
CA LYS A 403 -4.48 -3.71 3.91
C LYS A 403 -5.89 -4.05 4.34
N VAL A 404 -6.43 -5.12 3.80
CA VAL A 404 -7.78 -5.62 4.07
C VAL A 404 -7.68 -6.99 4.72
N THR A 405 -8.41 -7.21 5.81
CA THR A 405 -8.62 -8.54 6.39
C THR A 405 -9.90 -9.12 5.82
N LEU A 406 -9.81 -10.32 5.24
CA LEU A 406 -10.93 -11.04 4.65
C LEU A 406 -11.52 -12.07 5.62
N SER A 407 -12.82 -12.32 5.52
CA SER A 407 -13.49 -13.45 6.18
C SER A 407 -12.93 -14.80 5.72
N ALA A 408 -13.22 -15.87 6.47
CA ALA A 408 -12.68 -17.21 6.17
C ALA A 408 -13.14 -17.74 4.80
N ASP A 409 -14.30 -17.32 4.33
CA ASP A 409 -14.88 -17.68 3.03
C ASP A 409 -14.60 -16.65 1.94
N TYR A 410 -13.78 -15.61 2.22
CA TYR A 410 -13.50 -14.49 1.31
C TYR A 410 -14.75 -13.71 0.88
N GLY A 411 -15.87 -13.85 1.60
CA GLY A 411 -17.16 -13.23 1.26
C GLY A 411 -17.32 -11.80 1.76
N SER A 412 -16.52 -11.39 2.74
CA SER A 412 -16.49 -10.02 3.26
C SER A 412 -15.07 -9.58 3.58
N GLY A 413 -14.85 -8.27 3.67
CA GLY A 413 -13.55 -7.67 3.97
C GLY A 413 -13.68 -6.43 4.83
N GLN A 414 -12.63 -6.14 5.60
CA GLN A 414 -12.50 -4.94 6.40
C GLN A 414 -11.15 -4.28 6.13
N LEU A 415 -11.16 -3.00 5.77
CA LEU A 415 -9.96 -2.18 5.68
C LEU A 415 -9.39 -2.00 7.10
N VAL A 416 -8.18 -2.45 7.33
CA VAL A 416 -7.55 -2.43 8.66
C VAL A 416 -6.35 -1.51 8.76
N ALA A 417 -5.72 -1.20 7.63
CA ALA A 417 -4.61 -0.25 7.57
C ALA A 417 -4.43 0.31 6.16
N GLU A 418 -3.83 1.49 6.09
CA GLU A 418 -3.30 2.08 4.87
C GLU A 418 -1.87 2.52 5.14
N GLU A 419 -0.94 2.12 4.27
CA GLU A 419 0.47 2.50 4.36
C GLU A 419 0.81 3.43 3.19
N PRO A 420 0.87 4.72 3.44
CA PRO A 420 1.36 5.68 2.47
C PRO A 420 2.89 5.73 2.56
N LEU A 421 3.58 4.82 1.89
CA LEU A 421 5.04 4.84 1.81
C LEU A 421 5.52 6.19 1.29
N MET A 422 6.42 6.84 2.04
CA MET A 422 6.97 8.12 1.65
C MET A 422 7.65 8.02 0.27
N GLY A 423 7.20 8.86 -0.67
CA GLY A 423 7.71 8.86 -2.04
C GLY A 423 7.14 7.78 -2.96
N LEU A 424 6.02 7.15 -2.61
CA LEU A 424 5.24 6.39 -3.58
C LEU A 424 4.82 7.29 -4.74
N ARG A 425 5.00 6.79 -5.96
CA ARG A 425 4.71 7.53 -7.19
C ARG A 425 3.75 6.72 -8.03
N PHE A 426 2.45 6.89 -7.79
CA PHE A 426 1.40 6.18 -8.52
C PHE A 426 1.64 4.66 -8.53
N PRO A 427 1.58 3.97 -7.38
CA PRO A 427 1.82 2.53 -7.29
C PRO A 427 0.79 1.77 -8.12
N ALA A 428 1.22 0.76 -8.89
CA ALA A 428 0.32 -0.07 -9.68
C ALA A 428 0.16 -1.47 -9.10
N THR A 429 1.22 -2.24 -9.01
CA THR A 429 1.14 -3.67 -8.67
C THR A 429 2.05 -4.03 -7.49
N LEU A 430 1.67 -5.10 -6.80
CA LEU A 430 2.38 -5.63 -5.62
C LEU A 430 2.78 -7.10 -5.83
N ALA A 431 3.94 -7.47 -5.28
CA ALA A 431 4.35 -8.85 -5.14
C ALA A 431 4.92 -9.15 -3.75
N ARG A 432 4.79 -10.39 -3.29
CA ARG A 432 5.41 -10.85 -2.05
C ARG A 432 6.86 -11.26 -2.30
N TYR A 433 7.77 -10.83 -1.41
CA TYR A 433 9.14 -11.31 -1.39
C TYR A 433 9.46 -11.95 -0.03
N GLY A 434 9.80 -13.23 -0.05
CA GLY A 434 10.00 -13.99 1.19
C GLY A 434 8.75 -14.02 2.08
N GLY A 435 8.94 -14.16 3.38
CA GLY A 435 7.85 -14.23 4.36
C GLY A 435 7.34 -12.86 4.82
N SER A 436 8.19 -11.84 4.81
CA SER A 436 7.96 -10.58 5.53
C SER A 436 7.89 -9.33 4.67
N ASP A 437 8.24 -9.41 3.39
CA ASP A 437 8.39 -8.21 2.57
C ASP A 437 7.40 -8.17 1.39
N LEU A 438 7.09 -6.95 0.97
CA LEU A 438 6.35 -6.63 -0.23
C LEU A 438 7.25 -5.85 -1.18
N ILE A 439 6.99 -5.99 -2.47
CA ILE A 439 7.59 -5.17 -3.53
C ILE A 439 6.44 -4.47 -4.24
N VAL A 440 6.57 -3.17 -4.47
CA VAL A 440 5.59 -2.35 -5.19
C VAL A 440 6.27 -1.66 -6.37
N THR A 441 5.58 -1.56 -7.48
CA THR A 441 5.99 -0.75 -8.61
C THR A 441 5.65 0.72 -8.36
N GLN A 442 6.54 1.63 -8.74
CA GLN A 442 6.28 3.07 -8.77
C GLN A 442 6.06 3.49 -10.21
N ALA A 443 4.84 3.23 -10.68
CA ALA A 443 4.50 3.19 -12.10
C ALA A 443 4.40 4.57 -12.78
N GLN A 444 4.01 5.61 -12.04
CA GLN A 444 3.83 6.97 -12.56
C GLN A 444 2.95 7.03 -13.84
N LEU A 445 1.94 6.16 -13.96
CA LEU A 445 1.08 6.08 -15.16
C LEU A 445 0.29 7.37 -15.41
N ASP A 446 0.11 8.20 -14.39
CA ASP A 446 -0.44 9.56 -14.51
C ASP A 446 0.41 10.48 -15.40
N LYS A 447 1.69 10.16 -15.61
CA LYS A 447 2.62 10.89 -16.48
C LYS A 447 2.73 10.31 -17.88
N LEU A 448 2.15 9.13 -18.13
CA LEU A 448 2.29 8.44 -19.41
C LEU A 448 1.63 9.18 -20.59
N GLN A 449 0.55 9.92 -20.33
CA GLN A 449 -0.20 10.68 -21.34
C GLN A 449 0.14 12.19 -21.34
N GLY A 450 1.15 12.60 -20.60
CA GLY A 450 1.61 13.99 -20.47
C GLY A 450 2.12 14.28 -19.07
N GLY A 451 3.14 15.08 -18.98
CA GLY A 451 3.86 15.40 -17.75
C GLY A 451 5.26 14.80 -17.74
N THR A 452 6.07 15.27 -16.78
CA THR A 452 7.46 14.82 -16.62
C THR A 452 7.51 13.77 -15.51
N PRO A 453 7.87 12.51 -15.80
CA PRO A 453 8.07 11.52 -14.75
C PRO A 453 9.35 11.83 -13.97
N GLU A 454 9.39 11.39 -12.73
CA GLU A 454 10.61 11.40 -11.93
C GLU A 454 11.45 10.16 -12.27
N THR A 455 12.71 10.37 -12.60
CA THR A 455 13.66 9.30 -12.91
C THR A 455 14.77 9.19 -11.87
N PRO A 456 15.38 8.02 -11.69
CA PRO A 456 15.04 6.76 -12.36
C PRO A 456 13.67 6.21 -11.92
N PHE A 457 12.98 5.52 -12.82
CA PHE A 457 11.86 4.65 -12.43
C PHE A 457 12.37 3.58 -11.47
N LYS A 458 11.53 3.09 -10.59
CA LYS A 458 11.97 2.12 -9.59
C LYS A 458 10.85 1.23 -9.08
N LEU A 459 11.23 0.10 -8.51
CA LEU A 459 10.41 -0.69 -7.61
C LEU A 459 10.91 -0.44 -6.19
N THR A 460 10.00 -0.56 -5.23
CA THR A 460 10.34 -0.40 -3.81
C THR A 460 9.97 -1.66 -3.04
N ARG A 461 10.95 -2.23 -2.33
CA ARG A 461 10.75 -3.32 -1.38
C ARG A 461 10.65 -2.76 0.03
N PHE A 462 9.67 -3.23 0.79
CA PHE A 462 9.43 -2.83 2.16
C PHE A 462 8.83 -3.97 2.99
N ARG A 463 8.95 -3.88 4.31
CA ARG A 463 8.37 -4.87 5.21
C ARG A 463 6.85 -4.74 5.27
N LYS A 464 6.14 -5.86 5.35
CA LYS A 464 4.67 -5.89 5.59
C LYS A 464 4.31 -5.14 6.88
N PHE A 465 3.19 -4.50 6.92
CA PHE A 465 2.66 -3.71 8.03
C PHE A 465 1.33 -4.27 8.56
#